data_9c55d310706b0a401d4037adaa3b963a
#
_entry.id   9c55d310706b0a401d4037adaa3b963a
#
_cell.length_a   1.000
_cell.length_b   1.000
_cell.length_c   1.000
_cell.angle_alpha   90.00
_cell.angle_beta   90.00
_cell.angle_gamma   90.00
#
_symmetry.space_group_name_H-M   'P 1'
#
loop_
_entity.id
_entity.type
_entity.pdbx_description
1 polymer ?
#
loop_
_entity_poly.entity_id
_entity_poly.type
_entity_poly.pdbx_seq_one_letter_code
_entity_poly.pdbx_strand_id
1 'polypeptide(L)'
;MTGSTAVAVGEERTQEFPPLTRTMFVRYAGASGDFNRIHYDLPFAQTAGLGGVIAHGMLTMGFAGELVSRWAGPDATVRDIAARFLNPVRPGDTVSLTGTVEAVFTEADGEGAQISFEGHTSTGPVIAGTAVVALPRRTEPGTVSSR
;
A
#
# COMPACT_ATOMS: atom_id res chain seq x y z
N MET A 1 23.28 11.26 -2.73
CA MET A 1 23.33 10.01 -3.51
C MET A 1 21.94 9.77 -4.10
N THR A 2 21.75 10.17 -5.33
CA THR A 2 20.51 9.96 -6.08
C THR A 2 20.52 8.55 -6.64
N GLY A 3 20.01 7.62 -5.86
CA GLY A 3 19.78 6.26 -6.32
C GLY A 3 18.65 6.26 -7.33
N SER A 4 19.01 6.10 -8.59
CA SER A 4 18.06 5.76 -9.64
C SER A 4 17.43 4.42 -9.33
N THR A 5 16.21 4.42 -8.90
CA THR A 5 15.45 3.19 -8.71
C THR A 5 14.88 2.77 -10.06
N ALA A 6 15.71 2.14 -10.88
CA ALA A 6 15.18 1.34 -11.98
C ALA A 6 14.42 0.18 -11.32
N VAL A 7 13.14 0.11 -11.54
CA VAL A 7 12.30 -1.00 -11.09
C VAL A 7 12.49 -2.16 -12.05
N ALA A 8 12.81 -3.34 -11.55
CA ALA A 8 13.06 -4.52 -12.37
C ALA A 8 12.04 -5.62 -12.07
N VAL A 9 11.64 -6.36 -13.12
CA VAL A 9 10.76 -7.54 -12.97
C VAL A 9 11.38 -8.53 -11.97
N GLY A 10 10.57 -8.99 -11.01
CA GLY A 10 10.99 -9.89 -9.94
C GLY A 10 11.59 -9.17 -8.72
N GLU A 11 11.77 -7.85 -8.77
CA GLU A 11 12.18 -7.09 -7.58
C GLU A 11 11.08 -7.14 -6.53
N GLU A 12 11.48 -7.37 -5.28
CA GLU A 12 10.56 -7.42 -4.14
C GLU A 12 10.92 -6.37 -3.09
N ARG A 13 9.89 -5.84 -2.44
CA ARG A 13 10.05 -5.00 -1.24
C ARG A 13 9.02 -5.37 -0.19
N THR A 14 9.49 -5.44 1.04
CA THR A 14 8.65 -5.68 2.21
C THR A 14 8.70 -4.48 3.13
N GLN A 15 7.53 -4.09 3.63
CA GLN A 15 7.40 -3.06 4.65
C GLN A 15 6.50 -3.57 5.77
N GLU A 16 6.98 -3.43 7.00
CA GLU A 16 6.21 -3.71 8.20
C GLU A 16 5.66 -2.40 8.77
N PHE A 17 4.37 -2.38 9.09
CA PHE A 17 3.71 -1.22 9.67
C PHE A 17 3.63 -1.37 11.19
N PRO A 18 3.63 -0.26 11.95
CA PRO A 18 3.49 -0.34 13.40
C PRO A 18 2.21 -1.08 13.83
N PRO A 19 2.17 -1.70 15.02
CA PRO A 19 0.97 -2.34 15.53
C PRO A 19 -0.24 -1.40 15.48
N LEU A 20 -1.34 -1.88 14.94
CA LEU A 20 -2.55 -1.10 14.80
C LEU A 20 -3.22 -0.88 16.16
N THR A 21 -3.77 0.31 16.35
CA THR A 21 -4.45 0.69 17.59
C THR A 21 -5.89 1.10 17.31
N ARG A 22 -6.74 1.00 18.33
CA ARG A 22 -8.13 1.51 18.25
C ARG A 22 -8.17 3.01 17.94
N THR A 23 -7.21 3.76 18.46
CA THR A 23 -7.08 5.20 18.15
C THR A 23 -6.84 5.44 16.66
N MET A 24 -6.03 4.60 16.00
CA MET A 24 -5.85 4.69 14.55
C MET A 24 -7.15 4.47 13.79
N PHE A 25 -8.00 3.54 14.24
CA PHE A 25 -9.30 3.28 13.61
C PHE A 25 -10.25 4.48 13.77
N VAL A 26 -10.29 5.09 14.95
CA VAL A 26 -11.08 6.31 15.19
C VAL A 26 -10.59 7.47 14.32
N ARG A 27 -9.29 7.67 14.22
CA ARG A 27 -8.69 8.71 13.37
C ARG A 27 -9.00 8.45 11.89
N TYR A 28 -8.92 7.20 11.46
CA TYR A 28 -9.24 6.83 10.09
C TYR A 28 -10.73 7.03 9.79
N ALA A 29 -11.63 6.69 10.71
CA ALA A 29 -13.06 6.97 10.58
C ALA A 29 -13.31 8.47 10.36
N GLY A 30 -12.64 9.33 11.13
CA GLY A 30 -12.73 10.78 10.97
C GLY A 30 -12.18 11.28 9.63
N ALA A 31 -11.07 10.71 9.16
CA ALA A 31 -10.43 11.11 7.92
C ALA A 31 -11.20 10.64 6.67
N SER A 32 -11.74 9.42 6.70
CA SER A 32 -12.44 8.79 5.58
C SER A 32 -13.93 9.08 5.51
N GLY A 33 -14.53 9.49 6.63
CA GLY A 33 -15.99 9.58 6.78
C GLY A 33 -16.69 8.22 6.95
N ASP A 34 -15.94 7.13 7.07
CA ASP A 34 -16.50 5.81 7.35
C ASP A 34 -16.64 5.60 8.85
N PHE A 35 -17.81 5.92 9.37
CA PHE A 35 -18.19 5.77 10.76
C PHE A 35 -18.97 4.48 11.04
N ASN A 36 -18.75 3.42 10.28
CA ASN A 36 -19.33 2.13 10.62
C ASN A 36 -18.84 1.70 12.01
N ARG A 37 -19.78 1.44 12.89
CA ARG A 37 -19.54 1.17 14.32
C ARG A 37 -18.67 -0.06 14.59
N ILE A 38 -18.55 -0.98 13.63
CA ILE A 38 -17.68 -2.15 13.77
C ILE A 38 -16.20 -1.78 13.98
N HIS A 39 -15.80 -0.56 13.63
CA HIS A 39 -14.42 -0.11 13.71
C HIS A 39 -14.03 0.53 15.05
N TYR A 40 -15.00 0.97 15.86
CA TYR A 40 -14.70 1.70 17.12
C TYR A 40 -15.63 1.38 18.28
N ASP A 41 -16.81 0.80 18.04
CA ASP A 41 -17.79 0.47 19.07
C ASP A 41 -17.69 -1.02 19.43
N LEU A 42 -17.01 -1.32 20.55
CA LEU A 42 -16.75 -2.71 20.94
C LEU A 42 -18.03 -3.53 21.17
N PRO A 43 -19.04 -3.05 21.94
CA PRO A 43 -20.28 -3.80 22.09
C PRO A 43 -21.00 -4.07 20.78
N PHE A 44 -21.01 -3.09 19.88
CA PHE A 44 -21.61 -3.25 18.55
C PHE A 44 -20.87 -4.30 17.71
N ALA A 45 -19.54 -4.24 17.65
CA ALA A 45 -18.73 -5.20 16.91
C ALA A 45 -18.91 -6.63 17.45
N GLN A 46 -19.01 -6.80 18.76
CA GLN A 46 -19.28 -8.08 19.38
C GLN A 46 -20.67 -8.62 18.99
N THR A 47 -21.70 -7.77 19.07
CA THR A 47 -23.07 -8.14 18.65
C THR A 47 -23.13 -8.49 17.17
N ALA A 48 -22.31 -7.83 16.33
CA ALA A 48 -22.20 -8.14 14.91
C ALA A 48 -21.45 -9.45 14.61
N GLY A 49 -21.01 -10.18 15.63
CA GLY A 49 -20.31 -11.47 15.47
C GLY A 49 -18.83 -11.36 15.13
N LEU A 50 -18.23 -10.17 15.23
CA LEU A 50 -16.83 -9.94 14.90
C LEU A 50 -15.86 -10.25 16.06
N GLY A 51 -16.37 -10.47 17.25
CA GLY A 51 -15.57 -10.71 18.45
C GLY A 51 -14.89 -9.47 19.04
N GLY A 52 -14.72 -8.42 18.26
CA GLY A 52 -14.12 -7.13 18.63
C GLY A 52 -14.07 -6.20 17.45
N VAL A 53 -13.60 -4.97 17.68
CA VAL A 53 -13.44 -3.98 16.60
C VAL A 53 -12.38 -4.44 15.60
N ILE A 54 -12.57 -4.04 14.35
CA ILE A 54 -11.68 -4.37 13.23
C ILE A 54 -11.24 -3.09 12.51
N ALA A 55 -10.07 -3.14 11.88
CA ALA A 55 -9.60 -2.06 11.03
C ALA A 55 -10.49 -1.89 9.79
N HIS A 56 -10.59 -0.67 9.29
CA HIS A 56 -11.14 -0.42 7.97
C HIS A 56 -10.28 -1.14 6.92
N GLY A 57 -10.91 -1.85 5.99
CA GLY A 57 -10.18 -2.45 4.88
C GLY A 57 -9.37 -1.40 4.10
N MET A 58 -9.95 -0.23 3.88
CA MET A 58 -9.30 0.87 3.18
C MET A 58 -8.08 1.44 3.93
N LEU A 59 -7.96 1.26 5.24
CA LEU A 59 -6.73 1.59 5.98
C LEU A 59 -5.58 0.65 5.57
N THR A 60 -5.84 -0.64 5.46
CA THR A 60 -4.83 -1.60 4.99
C THR A 60 -4.49 -1.41 3.51
N MET A 61 -5.45 -1.00 2.69
CA MET A 61 -5.20 -0.59 1.31
C MET A 61 -4.33 0.67 1.25
N GLY A 62 -4.50 1.60 2.19
CA GLY A 62 -3.63 2.77 2.34
C GLY A 62 -2.18 2.39 2.63
N PHE A 63 -1.94 1.35 3.42
CA PHE A 63 -0.58 0.82 3.63
C PHE A 63 0.03 0.26 2.33
N ALA A 64 -0.76 -0.43 1.52
CA ALA A 64 -0.30 -0.89 0.21
C ALA A 64 0.03 0.29 -0.71
N GLY A 65 -0.79 1.33 -0.71
CA GLY A 65 -0.52 2.58 -1.41
C GLY A 65 0.78 3.25 -0.95
N GLU A 66 1.05 3.25 0.35
CA GLU A 66 2.30 3.79 0.92
C GLU A 66 3.52 2.97 0.46
N LEU A 67 3.46 1.64 0.54
CA LEU A 67 4.53 0.77 0.04
C LEU A 67 4.86 1.06 -1.42
N VAL A 68 3.84 1.10 -2.28
CA VAL A 68 3.98 1.31 -3.72
C VAL A 68 4.53 2.71 -4.01
N SER A 69 3.99 3.75 -3.36
CA SER A 69 4.42 5.13 -3.57
C SER A 69 5.87 5.38 -3.14
N ARG A 70 6.27 4.82 -2.00
CA ARG A 70 7.65 4.91 -1.51
C ARG A 70 8.61 4.17 -2.42
N TRP A 71 8.19 3.03 -2.95
CA TRP A 71 9.00 2.24 -3.87
C TRP A 71 9.20 2.96 -5.20
N ALA A 72 8.13 3.45 -5.79
CA ALA A 72 8.15 4.15 -7.07
C ALA A 72 8.87 5.50 -7.01
N GLY A 73 8.90 6.14 -5.84
CA GLY A 73 9.58 7.41 -5.60
C GLY A 73 8.69 8.64 -5.79
N PRO A 74 9.21 9.83 -5.46
CA PRO A 74 8.41 11.06 -5.36
C PRO A 74 7.87 11.56 -6.71
N ASP A 75 8.52 11.21 -7.81
CA ASP A 75 8.15 11.67 -9.14
C ASP A 75 7.24 10.67 -9.87
N ALA A 76 6.95 9.55 -9.25
CA ALA A 76 6.06 8.53 -9.81
C ALA A 76 4.59 8.84 -9.51
N THR A 77 3.71 8.30 -10.34
CA THR A 77 2.26 8.37 -10.16
C THR A 77 1.68 6.98 -10.00
N VAL A 78 0.94 6.74 -8.93
CA VAL A 78 0.10 5.54 -8.81
C VAL A 78 -1.15 5.78 -9.65
N ARG A 79 -1.30 5.02 -10.73
CA ARG A 79 -2.41 5.16 -11.68
C ARG A 79 -3.60 4.32 -11.32
N ASP A 80 -3.33 3.16 -10.76
CA ASP A 80 -4.36 2.20 -10.37
C ASP A 80 -3.88 1.43 -9.15
N ILE A 81 -4.81 1.10 -8.28
CA ILE A 81 -4.60 0.19 -7.17
C ILE A 81 -5.91 -0.55 -6.91
N ALA A 82 -5.83 -1.86 -6.91
CA ALA A 82 -6.96 -2.74 -6.65
C ALA A 82 -6.58 -3.74 -5.56
N ALA A 83 -7.49 -3.99 -4.65
CA ALA A 83 -7.25 -4.89 -3.54
C ALA A 83 -8.47 -5.76 -3.24
N ARG A 84 -8.19 -6.95 -2.72
CA ARG A 84 -9.15 -7.84 -2.08
C ARG A 84 -8.79 -7.96 -0.62
N PHE A 85 -9.76 -7.75 0.25
CA PHE A 85 -9.63 -7.94 1.70
C PHE A 85 -9.96 -9.40 2.03
N LEU A 86 -9.05 -10.06 2.72
CA LEU A 86 -9.10 -11.51 2.94
C LEU A 86 -9.55 -11.86 4.35
N ASN A 87 -8.96 -11.21 5.35
CA ASN A 87 -9.29 -11.40 6.76
C ASN A 87 -9.27 -10.07 7.52
N PRO A 88 -10.04 -9.95 8.61
CA PRO A 88 -10.03 -8.77 9.45
C PRO A 88 -8.67 -8.54 10.09
N VAL A 89 -8.28 -7.26 10.20
CA VAL A 89 -7.13 -6.82 10.99
C VAL A 89 -7.64 -6.23 12.30
N ARG A 90 -7.00 -6.59 13.40
CA ARG A 90 -7.46 -6.25 14.74
C ARG A 90 -6.50 -5.30 15.46
N PRO A 91 -6.95 -4.63 16.52
CA PRO A 91 -6.03 -3.87 17.38
C PRO A 91 -4.91 -4.78 17.91
N GLY A 92 -3.68 -4.29 17.83
CA GLY A 92 -2.48 -5.04 18.22
C GLY A 92 -1.81 -5.82 17.08
N ASP A 93 -2.50 -6.02 15.96
CA ASP A 93 -1.89 -6.67 14.79
C ASP A 93 -0.85 -5.76 14.14
N THR A 94 0.22 -6.37 13.68
CA THR A 94 1.21 -5.78 12.79
C THR A 94 0.97 -6.30 11.39
N VAL A 95 0.83 -5.40 10.42
CA VAL A 95 0.68 -5.75 9.01
C VAL A 95 2.05 -5.68 8.33
N SER A 96 2.47 -6.78 7.73
CA SER A 96 3.64 -6.85 6.86
C SER A 96 3.18 -6.98 5.42
N LEU A 97 3.57 -6.05 4.57
CA LEU A 97 3.24 -6.02 3.14
C LEU A 97 4.47 -6.32 2.31
N THR A 98 4.35 -7.23 1.36
CA THR A 98 5.36 -7.51 0.34
C THR A 98 4.80 -7.20 -1.03
N GLY A 99 5.50 -6.37 -1.78
CA GLY A 99 5.22 -6.08 -3.18
C GLY A 99 6.25 -6.75 -4.08
N THR A 100 5.80 -7.18 -5.26
CA THR A 100 6.64 -7.80 -6.30
C THR A 100 6.36 -7.14 -7.64
N VAL A 101 7.41 -6.76 -8.37
CA VAL A 101 7.27 -6.22 -9.73
C VAL A 101 6.99 -7.36 -10.70
N GLU A 102 5.79 -7.37 -11.25
CA GLU A 102 5.33 -8.39 -12.20
C GLU A 102 5.68 -8.06 -13.65
N ALA A 103 5.63 -6.80 -14.01
CA ALA A 103 5.91 -6.31 -15.35
C ALA A 103 6.44 -4.89 -15.34
N VAL A 104 7.32 -4.59 -16.30
CA VAL A 104 7.76 -3.24 -16.65
C VAL A 104 7.45 -3.02 -18.10
N PHE A 105 6.90 -1.89 -18.47
CA PHE A 105 6.50 -1.58 -19.84
C PHE A 105 6.87 -0.14 -20.20
N THR A 106 7.15 0.09 -21.48
CA THR A 106 7.50 1.41 -22.00
C THR A 106 6.23 2.19 -22.31
N GLU A 107 6.20 3.44 -21.89
CA GLU A 107 5.15 4.40 -22.20
C GLU A 107 5.71 5.60 -22.99
N ALA A 108 4.81 6.45 -23.54
CA ALA A 108 5.23 7.62 -24.33
C ALA A 108 6.13 8.57 -23.50
N ASP A 109 5.84 8.74 -22.22
CA ASP A 109 6.50 9.71 -21.34
C ASP A 109 7.38 9.06 -20.25
N GLY A 110 7.74 7.77 -20.40
CA GLY A 110 8.56 7.07 -19.41
C GLY A 110 8.37 5.57 -19.42
N GLU A 111 8.33 5.00 -18.23
CA GLU A 111 8.08 3.59 -18.00
C GLU A 111 6.86 3.42 -17.09
N GLY A 112 6.19 2.29 -17.19
CA GLY A 112 5.20 1.85 -16.24
C GLY A 112 5.62 0.54 -15.60
N ALA A 113 5.12 0.27 -14.42
CA ALA A 113 5.31 -1.00 -13.74
C ALA A 113 4.01 -1.50 -13.13
N GLN A 114 3.81 -2.80 -13.22
CA GLN A 114 2.75 -3.50 -12.49
C GLN A 114 3.37 -4.20 -11.29
N ILE A 115 2.80 -3.96 -10.13
CA ILE A 115 3.25 -4.49 -8.85
C ILE A 115 2.10 -5.29 -8.25
N SER A 116 2.33 -6.56 -7.93
CA SER A 116 1.45 -7.33 -7.06
C SER A 116 1.83 -7.09 -5.61
N PHE A 117 0.89 -7.15 -4.70
CA PHE A 117 1.19 -7.06 -3.27
C PHE A 117 0.33 -8.01 -2.45
N GLU A 118 0.93 -8.47 -1.34
CA GLU A 118 0.27 -9.29 -0.33
C GLU A 118 0.59 -8.76 1.06
N GLY A 119 -0.39 -8.74 1.93
CA GLY A 119 -0.24 -8.33 3.32
C GLY A 119 -0.69 -9.42 4.28
N HIS A 120 0.08 -9.60 5.34
CA HIS A 120 -0.13 -10.62 6.36
C HIS A 120 -0.04 -10.03 7.75
N THR A 121 -0.75 -10.66 8.68
CA THR A 121 -0.53 -10.54 10.12
C THR A 121 -0.03 -11.87 10.66
N SER A 122 0.20 -11.97 11.96
CA SER A 122 0.59 -13.24 12.61
C SER A 122 -0.45 -14.35 12.44
N THR A 123 -1.69 -14.01 12.11
CA THR A 123 -2.81 -14.97 11.93
C THR A 123 -3.06 -15.37 10.49
N GLY A 124 -2.39 -14.73 9.53
CA GLY A 124 -2.50 -15.10 8.12
C GLY A 124 -2.70 -13.89 7.19
N PRO A 125 -3.07 -14.15 5.92
CA PRO A 125 -3.23 -13.12 4.90
C PRO A 125 -4.43 -12.22 5.19
N VAL A 126 -4.26 -10.92 5.00
CA VAL A 126 -5.31 -9.91 5.25
C VAL A 126 -5.69 -9.11 4.01
N ILE A 127 -4.77 -8.93 3.08
CA ILE A 127 -4.99 -8.18 1.84
C ILE A 127 -4.11 -8.75 0.72
N ALA A 128 -4.62 -8.72 -0.50
CA ALA A 128 -3.85 -8.98 -1.71
C ALA A 128 -4.36 -8.10 -2.84
N GLY A 129 -3.49 -7.71 -3.74
CA GLY A 129 -3.89 -6.86 -4.84
C GLY A 129 -2.78 -6.54 -5.83
N THR A 130 -3.06 -5.55 -6.66
CA THR A 130 -2.16 -5.06 -7.70
C THR A 130 -2.16 -3.53 -7.74
N ALA A 131 -1.06 -2.97 -8.17
CA ALA A 131 -0.94 -1.55 -8.47
C ALA A 131 -0.25 -1.33 -9.81
N VAL A 132 -0.61 -0.24 -10.48
CA VAL A 132 0.08 0.24 -11.67
C VAL A 132 0.67 1.60 -11.37
N VAL A 133 1.96 1.75 -11.60
CA VAL A 133 2.69 2.99 -11.40
C VAL A 133 3.26 3.49 -12.72
N ALA A 134 3.24 4.81 -12.91
CA ALA A 134 3.97 5.48 -13.96
C ALA A 134 5.26 6.07 -13.38
N LEU A 135 6.38 5.76 -14.01
CA LEU A 135 7.70 6.23 -13.67
C LEU A 135 8.12 7.29 -14.68
N PRO A 136 8.53 8.50 -14.26
CA PRO A 136 8.92 9.55 -15.19
C PRO A 136 10.14 9.12 -16.00
N ARG A 137 10.23 9.62 -17.25
CA ARG A 137 11.41 9.43 -18.08
C ARG A 137 12.62 10.02 -17.37
N ARG A 138 13.67 9.23 -17.27
CA ARG A 138 14.98 9.74 -16.81
C ARG A 138 15.47 10.76 -17.80
N THR A 139 15.51 12.02 -17.41
CA THR A 139 16.32 13.00 -18.13
C THR A 139 17.78 12.69 -17.83
N GLU A 140 18.51 12.21 -18.81
CA GLU A 140 19.97 12.16 -18.72
C GLU A 140 20.46 13.56 -18.34
N PRO A 141 21.37 13.70 -17.37
CA PRO A 141 21.99 15.00 -17.13
C PRO A 141 22.66 15.42 -18.45
N GLY A 142 22.14 16.52 -19.02
CA GLY A 142 22.58 17.01 -20.30
C GLY A 142 24.10 17.09 -20.34
N THR A 143 24.70 16.48 -21.34
CA THR A 143 26.08 16.70 -21.71
C THR A 143 26.22 18.17 -22.06
N VAL A 144 26.78 18.96 -21.12
CA VAL A 144 27.16 20.35 -21.42
C VAL A 144 28.22 20.26 -22.49
N SER A 145 27.79 20.47 -23.74
CA SER A 145 28.73 20.65 -24.85
C SER A 145 29.50 21.95 -24.60
N SER A 146 30.70 21.84 -24.12
CA SER A 146 31.64 22.96 -24.10
C SER A 146 31.98 23.34 -25.52
N ARG A 147 31.55 24.52 -25.92
CA ARG A 147 32.13 25.23 -27.06
C ARG A 147 33.08 26.30 -26.53
#